data_4662a194f62a793f10d84e5e01154cbd
#
_entry.id   4662a194f62a793f10d84e5e01154cbd
#
_cell.length_a   1.000
_cell.length_b   1.000
_cell.length_c   1.000
_cell.angle_alpha   90.00
_cell.angle_beta   90.00
_cell.angle_gamma   90.00
#
_symmetry.space_group_name_H-M   'P 1'
#
loop_
_entity.id
_entity.type
_entity.pdbx_description
1 polymer ?
#
loop_
_entity_poly.entity_id
_entity_poly.type
_entity_poly.pdbx_seq_one_letter_code
_entity_poly.pdbx_strand_id
1 'polypeptide(L)'
;MYLALARFRKRPPISKLPPTLRRDIKEFFGAYKRACERADAVLFRAGDSTAIDEACRRSTLGKLLPNALYVHRCALDRLEPILRVYEGCARAYLGEIEGANILKLHRFSGKVSYLFYPAFDMEAHPVLLRSLRISLRTLQFDCYDYATVDNPQILHRKESFLPPDYPSYETFVELTRLEEEAGLLENTVTIGTRSGWQERLREAGMRIEGHQLLRS
;
A
#
# COMPACT_ATOMS: atom_id res chain seq x y z
N MET A 1 17.87 -3.26 -0.37
CA MET A 1 17.04 -2.46 0.57
C MET A 1 17.77 -2.15 1.88
N TYR A 2 18.18 -3.14 2.68
CA TYR A 2 18.85 -2.90 3.98
C TYR A 2 19.96 -1.86 3.93
N LEU A 3 20.94 -2.02 3.02
CA LEU A 3 22.06 -1.07 2.88
C LEU A 3 21.63 0.33 2.45
N ALA A 4 20.55 0.47 1.68
CA ALA A 4 20.03 1.77 1.30
C ALA A 4 19.50 2.52 2.53
N LEU A 5 18.61 1.89 3.30
CA LEU A 5 18.00 2.49 4.48
C LEU A 5 18.98 2.65 5.66
N ALA A 6 19.97 1.75 5.79
CA ALA A 6 21.04 1.89 6.79
C ALA A 6 21.88 3.16 6.59
N ARG A 7 21.78 3.84 5.45
CA ARG A 7 22.45 5.13 5.20
C ARG A 7 22.01 6.21 6.18
N PHE A 8 20.75 6.18 6.61
CA PHE A 8 20.21 7.15 7.58
C PHE A 8 20.80 7.03 9.00
N ARG A 9 21.32 5.84 9.36
CA ARG A 9 21.84 5.55 10.70
C ARG A 9 23.33 5.15 10.71
N LYS A 10 24.11 5.54 9.71
CA LYS A 10 25.51 5.08 9.52
C LYS A 10 25.58 3.57 9.28
N ARG A 11 25.86 3.17 8.04
CA ARG A 11 26.01 1.75 7.66
C ARG A 11 27.00 1.02 8.54
N PRO A 12 26.65 -0.15 9.08
CA PRO A 12 27.59 -0.98 9.82
C PRO A 12 28.68 -1.51 8.87
N PRO A 13 29.90 -1.75 9.34
CA PRO A 13 30.93 -2.44 8.57
C PRO A 13 30.46 -3.86 8.24
N ILE A 14 31.00 -4.43 7.17
CA ILE A 14 30.61 -5.77 6.68
C ILE A 14 30.71 -6.85 7.77
N SER A 15 31.68 -6.74 8.67
CA SER A 15 31.89 -7.69 9.78
C SER A 15 30.71 -7.74 10.76
N LYS A 16 29.95 -6.67 10.90
CA LYS A 16 28.77 -6.57 11.79
C LYS A 16 27.46 -6.92 11.10
N LEU A 17 27.48 -7.25 9.80
CA LEU A 17 26.28 -7.68 9.10
C LEU A 17 25.94 -9.16 9.41
N PRO A 18 24.65 -9.53 9.35
CA PRO A 18 24.24 -10.93 9.45
C PRO A 18 24.97 -11.81 8.43
N PRO A 19 25.31 -13.07 8.78
CA PRO A 19 26.02 -13.97 7.88
C PRO A 19 25.37 -14.18 6.51
N THR A 20 24.05 -14.27 6.48
CA THR A 20 23.24 -14.38 5.26
C THR A 20 23.46 -13.16 4.36
N LEU A 21 23.34 -11.97 4.90
CA LEU A 21 23.53 -10.73 4.13
C LEU A 21 24.98 -10.57 3.63
N ARG A 22 25.96 -11.00 4.41
CA ARG A 22 27.38 -11.00 3.97
C ARG A 22 27.59 -11.93 2.78
N ARG A 23 26.98 -13.13 2.81
CA ARG A 23 27.03 -14.10 1.70
C ARG A 23 26.38 -13.52 0.46
N ASP A 24 25.17 -12.94 0.58
CA ASP A 24 24.45 -12.35 -0.53
C ASP A 24 25.22 -11.17 -1.15
N ILE A 25 25.86 -10.33 -0.32
CA ILE A 25 26.71 -9.24 -0.81
C ILE A 25 27.88 -9.78 -1.63
N LYS A 26 28.54 -10.85 -1.17
CA LYS A 26 29.65 -11.46 -1.89
C LYS A 26 29.18 -12.09 -3.21
N GLU A 27 28.06 -12.79 -3.18
CA GLU A 27 27.52 -13.51 -4.33
C GLU A 27 27.00 -12.56 -5.43
N PHE A 28 26.17 -11.59 -5.06
CA PHE A 28 25.49 -10.72 -6.03
C PHE A 28 26.29 -9.45 -6.41
N PHE A 29 27.17 -8.98 -5.55
CA PHE A 29 27.89 -7.71 -5.77
C PHE A 29 29.41 -7.87 -5.79
N GLY A 30 29.93 -9.02 -5.38
CA GLY A 30 31.38 -9.30 -5.29
C GLY A 30 32.07 -8.58 -4.14
N ALA A 31 31.70 -7.33 -3.85
CA ALA A 31 32.32 -6.49 -2.82
C ALA A 31 31.31 -5.63 -2.08
N TYR A 32 31.54 -5.41 -0.79
CA TYR A 32 30.69 -4.55 0.07
C TYR A 32 30.58 -3.12 -0.47
N LYS A 33 31.68 -2.55 -0.96
CA LYS A 33 31.70 -1.21 -1.57
C LYS A 33 30.72 -1.12 -2.74
N ARG A 34 30.75 -2.09 -3.66
CA ARG A 34 29.82 -2.13 -4.80
C ARG A 34 28.35 -2.28 -4.36
N ALA A 35 28.11 -3.11 -3.35
CA ALA A 35 26.75 -3.23 -2.78
C ALA A 35 26.25 -1.89 -2.20
N CYS A 36 27.11 -1.15 -1.50
CA CYS A 36 26.80 0.17 -1.00
C CYS A 36 26.53 1.19 -2.12
N GLU A 37 27.36 1.21 -3.16
CA GLU A 37 27.19 2.10 -4.33
C GLU A 37 25.85 1.83 -5.04
N ARG A 38 25.49 0.56 -5.25
CA ARG A 38 24.17 0.18 -5.80
C ARG A 38 23.01 0.57 -4.89
N ALA A 39 23.18 0.39 -3.59
CA ALA A 39 22.20 0.79 -2.59
C ALA A 39 21.98 2.32 -2.57
N ASP A 40 23.06 3.10 -2.68
CA ASP A 40 22.99 4.56 -2.79
C ASP A 40 22.28 4.99 -4.07
N ALA A 41 22.61 4.37 -5.20
CA ALA A 41 21.94 4.68 -6.47
C ALA A 41 20.41 4.48 -6.39
N VAL A 42 19.94 3.40 -5.75
CA VAL A 42 18.51 3.15 -5.55
C VAL A 42 17.90 4.17 -4.56
N LEU A 43 18.62 4.50 -3.48
CA LEU A 43 18.16 5.48 -2.49
C LEU A 43 17.97 6.87 -3.12
N PHE A 44 18.94 7.35 -3.90
CA PHE A 44 18.83 8.64 -4.57
C PHE A 44 17.72 8.66 -5.63
N ARG A 45 17.59 7.57 -6.40
CA ARG A 45 16.49 7.42 -7.37
C ARG A 45 15.10 7.41 -6.70
N ALA A 46 14.99 6.93 -5.46
CA ALA A 46 13.73 6.99 -4.72
C ALA A 46 13.28 8.44 -4.39
N GLY A 47 14.16 9.42 -4.50
CA GLY A 47 13.83 10.85 -4.43
C GLY A 47 13.35 11.46 -5.75
N ASP A 48 13.51 10.76 -6.87
CA ASP A 48 13.08 11.19 -8.21
C ASP A 48 11.64 10.75 -8.49
N SER A 49 10.75 11.71 -8.66
CA SER A 49 9.33 11.44 -8.91
C SER A 49 9.09 10.73 -10.25
N THR A 50 9.93 10.96 -11.27
CA THR A 50 9.84 10.26 -12.55
C THR A 50 10.14 8.78 -12.38
N ALA A 51 11.22 8.46 -11.66
CA ALA A 51 11.59 7.08 -11.39
C ALA A 51 10.55 6.35 -10.52
N ILE A 52 9.91 7.05 -9.57
CA ILE A 52 8.80 6.50 -8.78
C ILE A 52 7.56 6.28 -9.65
N ASP A 53 7.20 7.23 -10.51
CA ASP A 53 6.07 7.07 -11.43
C ASP A 53 6.24 5.87 -12.35
N GLU A 54 7.40 5.74 -12.98
CA GLU A 54 7.73 4.61 -13.83
C GLU A 54 7.65 3.27 -13.09
N ALA A 55 8.19 3.20 -11.87
CA ALA A 55 8.13 1.99 -11.05
C ALA A 55 6.69 1.64 -10.63
N CYS A 56 5.87 2.65 -10.29
CA CYS A 56 4.44 2.45 -10.02
C CYS A 56 3.69 1.91 -11.24
N ARG A 57 3.99 2.41 -12.44
CA ARG A 57 3.37 1.94 -13.69
C ARG A 57 3.75 0.51 -14.06
N ARG A 58 4.98 0.09 -13.74
CA ARG A 58 5.45 -1.28 -14.01
C ARG A 58 4.95 -2.28 -12.96
N SER A 59 4.44 -1.80 -11.82
CA SER A 59 3.97 -2.71 -10.77
C SER A 59 2.79 -3.55 -11.27
N THR A 60 2.92 -4.86 -11.12
CA THR A 60 1.84 -5.82 -11.36
C THR A 60 1.00 -6.07 -10.11
N LEU A 61 1.40 -5.47 -8.97
CA LEU A 61 0.72 -5.58 -7.68
C LEU A 61 0.20 -4.22 -7.25
N GLY A 62 -1.01 -4.23 -6.69
CA GLY A 62 -1.68 -3.04 -6.21
C GLY A 62 -2.49 -2.31 -7.29
N LYS A 63 -3.26 -1.34 -6.85
CA LYS A 63 -4.15 -0.54 -7.69
C LYS A 63 -3.50 0.78 -8.08
N LEU A 64 -3.16 0.89 -9.37
CA LEU A 64 -2.62 2.14 -9.91
C LEU A 64 -3.76 3.14 -10.17
N LEU A 65 -3.69 4.29 -9.50
CA LEU A 65 -4.55 5.44 -9.73
C LEU A 65 -3.75 6.62 -10.31
N PRO A 66 -4.40 7.67 -10.81
CA PRO A 66 -3.70 8.79 -11.47
C PRO A 66 -2.54 9.36 -10.66
N ASN A 67 -2.67 9.46 -9.33
CA ASN A 67 -1.71 10.13 -8.47
C ASN A 67 -0.92 9.20 -7.53
N ALA A 68 -1.26 7.91 -7.44
CA ALA A 68 -0.62 6.99 -6.52
C ALA A 68 -0.83 5.51 -6.91
N LEU A 69 0.08 4.66 -6.45
CA LEU A 69 -0.09 3.22 -6.35
C LEU A 69 -0.57 2.89 -4.93
N TYR A 70 -1.69 2.17 -4.85
CA TYR A 70 -2.19 1.64 -3.59
C TYR A 70 -1.91 0.14 -3.53
N VAL A 71 -1.36 -0.32 -2.43
CA VAL A 71 -0.96 -1.72 -2.27
C VAL A 71 -1.17 -2.15 -0.82
N HIS A 72 -1.61 -3.38 -0.61
CA HIS A 72 -1.67 -3.94 0.73
C HIS A 72 -0.27 -4.22 1.27
N ARG A 73 -0.07 -4.05 2.59
CA ARG A 73 1.25 -4.21 3.24
C ARG A 73 1.92 -5.56 2.98
N CYS A 74 1.14 -6.64 2.82
CA CYS A 74 1.67 -7.97 2.56
C CYS A 74 2.38 -8.09 1.21
N ALA A 75 2.07 -7.21 0.25
CA ALA A 75 2.70 -7.19 -1.06
C ALA A 75 3.96 -6.30 -1.13
N LEU A 76 4.25 -5.54 -0.07
CA LEU A 76 5.36 -4.57 -0.06
C LEU A 76 6.69 -5.20 -0.45
N ASP A 77 7.00 -6.39 0.09
CA ASP A 77 8.28 -7.07 -0.19
C ASP A 77 8.42 -7.60 -1.61
N ARG A 78 7.34 -7.64 -2.36
CA ARG A 78 7.29 -8.07 -3.77
C ARG A 78 7.37 -6.91 -4.76
N LEU A 79 7.28 -5.67 -4.29
CA LEU A 79 7.44 -4.48 -5.13
C LEU A 79 8.89 -4.32 -5.60
N GLU A 80 9.07 -3.57 -6.68
CA GLU A 80 10.40 -3.17 -7.14
C GLU A 80 11.23 -2.55 -6.00
N PRO A 81 12.55 -2.79 -5.95
CA PRO A 81 13.42 -2.26 -4.88
C PRO A 81 13.29 -0.77 -4.64
N ILE A 82 13.05 0.04 -5.69
CA ILE A 82 12.92 1.49 -5.57
C ILE A 82 11.65 1.89 -4.79
N LEU A 83 10.50 1.21 -5.01
CA LEU A 83 9.27 1.46 -4.27
C LEU A 83 9.39 1.03 -2.81
N ARG A 84 10.08 -0.09 -2.56
CA ARG A 84 10.37 -0.57 -1.21
C ARG A 84 11.31 0.38 -0.45
N VAL A 85 12.29 0.97 -1.13
CA VAL A 85 13.17 1.99 -0.55
C VAL A 85 12.39 3.28 -0.32
N TYR A 86 11.55 3.70 -1.25
CA TYR A 86 10.70 4.89 -1.13
C TYR A 86 9.80 4.81 0.11
N GLU A 87 9.10 3.70 0.31
CA GLU A 87 8.31 3.45 1.51
C GLU A 87 9.20 3.34 2.76
N GLY A 88 10.32 2.61 2.65
CA GLY A 88 11.28 2.45 3.74
C GLY A 88 11.89 3.77 4.24
N CYS A 89 12.01 4.80 3.39
CA CYS A 89 12.41 6.14 3.82
C CYS A 89 11.37 6.74 4.76
N ALA A 90 10.08 6.53 4.50
CA ALA A 90 9.01 7.00 5.39
C ALA A 90 9.08 6.30 6.76
N ARG A 91 9.23 4.97 6.79
CA ARG A 91 9.39 4.21 8.04
C ARG A 91 10.70 4.54 8.78
N ALA A 92 11.76 4.83 8.07
CA ALA A 92 13.02 5.24 8.71
C ALA A 92 12.86 6.52 9.55
N TYR A 93 11.93 7.39 9.17
CA TYR A 93 11.62 8.63 9.88
C TYR A 93 10.50 8.45 10.93
N LEU A 94 9.40 7.79 10.56
CA LEU A 94 8.22 7.65 11.44
C LEU A 94 8.34 6.53 12.47
N GLY A 95 9.24 5.56 12.26
CA GLY A 95 9.28 4.31 13.01
C GLY A 95 8.33 3.25 12.42
N GLU A 96 8.12 2.17 13.18
CA GLU A 96 7.19 1.12 12.78
C GLU A 96 5.74 1.62 12.88
N ILE A 97 4.95 1.30 11.84
CA ILE A 97 3.55 1.71 11.73
C ILE A 97 2.69 0.46 11.83
N GLU A 98 2.20 0.23 13.05
CA GLU A 98 1.33 -0.90 13.33
C GLU A 98 -0.11 -0.64 12.92
N GLY A 99 -0.82 -1.67 12.45
CA GLY A 99 -2.25 -1.63 12.12
C GLY A 99 -2.60 -1.02 10.78
N ALA A 100 -1.68 -0.36 10.07
CA ALA A 100 -1.91 0.05 8.69
C ALA A 100 -1.87 -1.17 7.77
N ASN A 101 -2.84 -1.28 6.89
CA ASN A 101 -2.93 -2.39 5.94
C ASN A 101 -2.84 -1.95 4.48
N ILE A 102 -3.23 -0.74 4.12
CA ILE A 102 -3.03 -0.22 2.77
C ILE A 102 -1.98 0.90 2.78
N LEU A 103 -1.01 0.76 1.88
CA LEU A 103 0.02 1.76 1.60
C LEU A 103 -0.37 2.53 0.34
N LYS A 104 -0.23 3.84 0.38
CA LYS A 104 -0.42 4.72 -0.78
C LYS A 104 0.91 5.38 -1.11
N LEU A 105 1.53 4.92 -2.18
CA LEU A 105 2.77 5.46 -2.72
C LEU A 105 2.44 6.56 -3.73
N HIS A 106 2.66 7.80 -3.36
CA HIS A 106 2.34 8.93 -4.23
C HIS A 106 3.38 9.06 -5.35
N ARG A 107 2.91 9.08 -6.60
CA ARG A 107 3.75 9.05 -7.81
C ARG A 107 4.60 10.29 -8.00
N PHE A 108 4.07 11.48 -7.66
CA PHE A 108 4.69 12.76 -8.03
C PHE A 108 5.07 13.65 -6.85
N SER A 109 4.42 13.48 -5.72
CA SER A 109 4.52 14.46 -4.61
C SER A 109 5.58 14.15 -3.56
N GLY A 110 6.28 13.02 -3.66
CA GLY A 110 7.24 12.59 -2.64
C GLY A 110 6.57 12.26 -1.30
N LYS A 111 5.33 11.75 -1.32
CA LYS A 111 4.55 11.40 -0.12
C LYS A 111 4.28 9.92 -0.05
N VAL A 112 4.22 9.40 1.17
CA VAL A 112 3.73 8.06 1.48
C VAL A 112 2.59 8.20 2.48
N SER A 113 1.49 7.47 2.26
CA SER A 113 0.40 7.41 3.23
C SER A 113 0.14 5.97 3.66
N TYR A 114 -0.23 5.83 4.92
CA TYR A 114 -0.61 4.59 5.57
C TYR A 114 -2.08 4.69 5.94
N LEU A 115 -2.89 3.76 5.42
CA LEU A 115 -4.33 3.76 5.60
C LEU A 115 -4.72 2.58 6.49
N PHE A 116 -5.60 2.84 7.45
CA PHE A 116 -5.98 1.90 8.49
C PHE A 116 -7.43 1.47 8.28
N TYR A 117 -7.61 0.21 7.89
CA TYR A 117 -8.89 -0.46 7.73
C TYR A 117 -8.94 -1.67 8.69
N PRO A 118 -9.25 -1.47 9.99
CA PRO A 118 -9.10 -2.53 11.01
C PRO A 118 -9.91 -3.79 10.70
N ALA A 119 -11.06 -3.65 10.04
CA ALA A 119 -11.92 -4.76 9.64
C ALA A 119 -11.64 -5.26 8.21
N PHE A 120 -10.43 -5.08 7.67
CA PHE A 120 -10.11 -5.40 6.28
C PHE A 120 -10.51 -6.81 5.84
N ASP A 121 -10.26 -7.82 6.66
CA ASP A 121 -10.60 -9.21 6.34
C ASP A 121 -12.04 -9.58 6.73
N MET A 122 -12.62 -8.89 7.71
CA MET A 122 -13.90 -9.25 8.28
C MET A 122 -15.09 -8.62 7.55
N GLU A 123 -14.95 -7.39 7.06
CA GLU A 123 -16.01 -6.67 6.37
C GLU A 123 -15.82 -6.71 4.84
N ALA A 124 -16.90 -6.82 4.09
CA ALA A 124 -16.89 -6.69 2.64
C ALA A 124 -16.29 -5.35 2.20
N HIS A 125 -16.79 -4.27 2.79
CA HIS A 125 -16.37 -2.89 2.54
C HIS A 125 -15.90 -2.23 3.84
N PRO A 126 -14.65 -2.49 4.26
CA PRO A 126 -14.13 -1.97 5.51
C PRO A 126 -14.03 -0.44 5.48
N VAL A 127 -14.29 0.16 6.63
CA VAL A 127 -14.24 1.61 6.83
C VAL A 127 -12.81 2.06 7.05
N LEU A 128 -12.43 3.18 6.44
CA LEU A 128 -11.21 3.90 6.75
C LEU A 128 -11.32 4.53 8.15
N LEU A 129 -10.54 4.01 9.10
CA LEU A 129 -10.52 4.53 10.46
C LEU A 129 -9.53 5.70 10.63
N ARG A 130 -8.35 5.58 10.03
CA ARG A 130 -7.27 6.56 10.18
C ARG A 130 -6.38 6.58 8.94
N SER A 131 -5.76 7.72 8.66
CA SER A 131 -4.67 7.81 7.70
C SER A 131 -3.50 8.61 8.27
N LEU A 132 -2.28 8.13 8.03
CA LEU A 132 -1.04 8.83 8.35
C LEU A 132 -0.32 9.11 7.03
N ARG A 133 0.00 10.37 6.76
CA ARG A 133 0.67 10.79 5.53
C ARG A 133 1.95 11.54 5.87
N ILE A 134 3.07 11.15 5.28
CA ILE A 134 4.34 11.85 5.39
C ILE A 134 4.79 12.40 4.05
N SER A 135 5.37 13.60 4.06
CA SER A 135 6.14 14.18 2.96
C SER A 135 7.62 13.89 3.16
N LEU A 136 8.24 13.12 2.27
CA LEU A 136 9.68 12.86 2.31
C LEU A 136 10.54 14.08 1.89
N ARG A 137 9.90 15.11 1.32
CA ARG A 137 10.57 16.35 0.95
C ARG A 137 10.72 17.32 2.12
N THR A 138 9.69 17.39 2.96
CA THR A 138 9.65 18.37 4.08
C THR A 138 9.76 17.69 5.45
N LEU A 139 9.67 16.35 5.50
CA LEU A 139 9.61 15.53 6.70
C LEU A 139 8.43 15.88 7.63
N GLN A 140 7.43 16.59 7.11
CA GLN A 140 6.18 16.86 7.81
C GLN A 140 5.22 15.70 7.61
N PHE A 141 4.46 15.38 8.64
CA PHE A 141 3.43 14.36 8.57
C PHE A 141 2.11 14.85 9.13
N ASP A 142 1.02 14.33 8.57
CA ASP A 142 -0.36 14.59 8.99
C ASP A 142 -0.98 13.26 9.42
N CYS A 143 -1.72 13.27 10.51
CA CYS A 143 -2.54 12.15 10.96
C CYS A 143 -4.01 12.60 10.94
N TYR A 144 -4.85 11.85 10.22
CA TYR A 144 -6.29 12.09 10.15
C TYR A 144 -7.02 10.91 10.79
N ASP A 145 -7.88 11.21 11.76
CA ASP A 145 -8.75 10.26 12.40
C ASP A 145 -10.17 10.42 11.84
N TYR A 146 -10.76 9.33 11.38
CA TYR A 146 -12.08 9.28 10.79
C TYR A 146 -13.11 8.56 11.70
N ALA A 147 -12.73 8.20 12.94
CA ALA A 147 -13.59 7.45 13.85
C ALA A 147 -14.92 8.17 14.17
N THR A 148 -14.89 9.51 14.15
CA THR A 148 -16.06 10.36 14.46
C THR A 148 -16.76 10.93 13.22
N VAL A 149 -16.34 10.50 12.03
CA VAL A 149 -16.97 10.97 10.79
C VAL A 149 -18.30 10.24 10.58
N ASP A 150 -19.40 10.97 10.46
CA ASP A 150 -20.74 10.42 10.31
C ASP A 150 -20.90 9.54 9.08
N ASN A 151 -20.27 9.92 7.97
CA ASN A 151 -20.28 9.16 6.72
C ASN A 151 -18.86 8.80 6.27
N PRO A 152 -18.26 7.77 6.87
CA PRO A 152 -16.87 7.41 6.61
C PRO A 152 -16.68 6.79 5.22
N GLN A 153 -15.45 6.94 4.70
CA GLN A 153 -15.03 6.27 3.46
C GLN A 153 -14.93 4.77 3.68
N ILE A 154 -15.33 4.01 2.66
CA ILE A 154 -15.21 2.55 2.63
C ILE A 154 -14.33 2.11 1.46
N LEU A 155 -13.80 0.89 1.58
CA LEU A 155 -12.93 0.30 0.57
C LEU A 155 -13.70 -0.73 -0.27
N HIS A 156 -13.68 -0.55 -1.59
CA HIS A 156 -14.18 -1.51 -2.57
C HIS A 156 -13.02 -2.22 -3.27
N ARG A 157 -13.32 -3.35 -3.91
CA ARG A 157 -12.38 -4.08 -4.77
C ARG A 157 -11.08 -4.42 -4.06
N LYS A 158 -11.19 -5.06 -2.88
CA LYS A 158 -10.04 -5.37 -2.01
C LYS A 158 -8.96 -6.19 -2.72
N GLU A 159 -9.35 -7.10 -3.62
CA GLU A 159 -8.47 -7.91 -4.44
C GLU A 159 -7.48 -7.07 -5.25
N SER A 160 -7.87 -5.87 -5.67
CA SER A 160 -7.01 -5.00 -6.48
C SER A 160 -5.79 -4.46 -5.72
N PHE A 161 -5.74 -4.59 -4.39
CA PHE A 161 -4.62 -4.17 -3.55
C PHE A 161 -3.73 -5.33 -3.12
N LEU A 162 -4.15 -6.57 -3.38
CA LEU A 162 -3.59 -7.79 -2.82
C LEU A 162 -2.80 -8.60 -3.86
N PRO A 163 -1.84 -9.41 -3.42
CA PRO A 163 -1.29 -10.44 -4.29
C PRO A 163 -2.27 -11.62 -4.38
N PRO A 164 -2.28 -12.39 -5.50
CA PRO A 164 -3.24 -13.48 -5.72
C PRO A 164 -3.18 -14.64 -4.72
N ASP A 165 -2.07 -14.80 -4.00
CA ASP A 165 -1.89 -15.82 -2.97
C ASP A 165 -2.33 -15.36 -1.57
N TYR A 166 -3.01 -14.22 -1.47
CA TYR A 166 -3.62 -13.78 -0.21
C TYR A 166 -4.78 -14.73 0.18
N PRO A 167 -4.91 -15.15 1.46
CA PRO A 167 -5.85 -16.20 1.87
C PRO A 167 -7.31 -15.98 1.43
N SER A 168 -7.79 -14.73 1.47
CA SER A 168 -9.18 -14.39 1.11
C SER A 168 -9.29 -13.77 -0.30
N TYR A 169 -8.25 -13.88 -1.14
CA TYR A 169 -8.21 -13.24 -2.45
C TYR A 169 -9.41 -13.62 -3.33
N GLU A 170 -9.66 -14.91 -3.49
CA GLU A 170 -10.75 -15.42 -4.34
C GLU A 170 -12.14 -15.01 -3.81
N THR A 171 -12.31 -14.93 -2.48
CA THR A 171 -13.55 -14.43 -1.88
C THR A 171 -13.81 -12.97 -2.26
N PHE A 172 -12.76 -12.14 -2.29
CA PHE A 172 -12.88 -10.73 -2.66
C PHE A 172 -13.10 -10.56 -4.15
N VAL A 173 -12.43 -11.36 -4.99
CA VAL A 173 -12.67 -11.39 -6.46
C VAL A 173 -14.11 -11.75 -6.76
N GLU A 174 -14.64 -12.79 -6.14
CA GLU A 174 -16.01 -13.25 -6.36
C GLU A 174 -17.04 -12.20 -5.93
N LEU A 175 -16.84 -11.55 -4.80
CA LEU A 175 -17.73 -10.47 -4.34
C LEU A 175 -17.73 -9.32 -5.36
N THR A 176 -16.55 -8.85 -5.78
CA THR A 176 -16.43 -7.77 -6.78
C THR A 176 -17.10 -8.15 -8.10
N ARG A 177 -16.94 -9.39 -8.57
CA ARG A 177 -17.60 -9.90 -9.78
C ARG A 177 -19.13 -9.81 -9.68
N LEU A 178 -19.69 -10.26 -8.55
CA LEU A 178 -21.14 -10.21 -8.30
C LEU A 178 -21.66 -8.77 -8.23
N GLU A 179 -20.91 -7.87 -7.61
CA GLU A 179 -21.24 -6.45 -7.54
C GLU A 179 -21.20 -5.76 -8.92
N GLU A 180 -20.23 -6.14 -9.77
CA GLU A 180 -20.16 -5.66 -11.15
C GLU A 180 -21.33 -6.18 -11.97
N GLU A 181 -21.65 -7.47 -11.91
CA GLU A 181 -22.78 -8.07 -12.61
C GLU A 181 -24.13 -7.47 -12.19
N ALA A 182 -24.26 -7.08 -10.92
CA ALA A 182 -25.42 -6.36 -10.42
C ALA A 182 -25.42 -4.86 -10.75
N GLY A 183 -24.41 -4.35 -11.47
CA GLY A 183 -24.26 -2.94 -11.86
C GLY A 183 -24.00 -1.99 -10.68
N LEU A 184 -23.66 -2.52 -9.50
CA LEU A 184 -23.49 -1.72 -8.28
C LEU A 184 -22.29 -0.77 -8.34
N LEU A 185 -21.27 -1.12 -9.12
CA LEU A 185 -19.99 -0.40 -9.19
C LEU A 185 -19.88 0.59 -10.37
N GLU A 186 -20.95 0.84 -11.11
CA GLU A 186 -20.94 1.71 -12.29
C GLU A 186 -20.76 3.19 -11.94
N ASN A 187 -21.41 3.66 -10.85
CA ASN A 187 -21.30 5.04 -10.40
C ASN A 187 -20.39 5.13 -9.16
N THR A 188 -19.10 5.40 -9.40
CA THR A 188 -18.09 5.45 -8.33
C THR A 188 -18.11 6.73 -7.48
N VAL A 189 -18.90 7.73 -7.86
CA VAL A 189 -18.92 9.03 -7.16
C VAL A 189 -19.59 8.92 -5.79
N THR A 190 -20.67 8.16 -5.70
CA THR A 190 -21.48 8.05 -4.47
C THR A 190 -21.11 6.87 -3.59
N ILE A 191 -20.68 5.75 -4.17
CA ILE A 191 -20.43 4.50 -3.44
C ILE A 191 -19.16 4.49 -2.55
N GLY A 192 -18.32 5.51 -2.65
CA GLY A 192 -17.08 5.60 -1.85
C GLY A 192 -17.29 5.88 -0.36
N THR A 193 -18.53 6.05 0.10
CA THR A 193 -18.89 6.28 1.50
C THR A 193 -19.92 5.27 1.98
N ARG A 194 -19.98 5.06 3.30
CA ARG A 194 -20.90 4.08 3.90
C ARG A 194 -22.36 4.34 3.50
N SER A 195 -22.86 5.57 3.65
CA SER A 195 -24.25 5.90 3.33
C SER A 195 -24.55 5.78 1.84
N GLY A 196 -23.64 6.24 0.98
CA GLY A 196 -23.81 6.15 -0.46
C GLY A 196 -23.84 4.71 -0.95
N TRP A 197 -23.04 3.82 -0.35
CA TRP A 197 -23.07 2.39 -0.64
C TRP A 197 -24.37 1.72 -0.16
N GLN A 198 -24.81 2.03 1.07
CA GLN A 198 -26.08 1.52 1.61
C GLN A 198 -27.26 1.93 0.74
N GLU A 199 -27.30 3.18 0.29
CA GLU A 199 -28.31 3.67 -0.64
C GLU A 199 -28.29 2.90 -1.96
N ARG A 200 -27.10 2.69 -2.54
CA ARG A 200 -26.94 1.93 -3.77
C ARG A 200 -27.45 0.49 -3.65
N LEU A 201 -27.14 -0.18 -2.55
CA LEU A 201 -27.65 -1.52 -2.27
C LEU A 201 -29.18 -1.53 -2.15
N ARG A 202 -29.74 -0.56 -1.43
CA ARG A 202 -31.20 -0.42 -1.24
C ARG A 202 -31.92 -0.21 -2.57
N GLU A 203 -31.40 0.69 -3.43
CA GLU A 203 -31.97 0.94 -4.77
C GLU A 203 -31.95 -0.31 -5.65
N ALA A 204 -30.92 -1.15 -5.54
CA ALA A 204 -30.81 -2.40 -6.26
C ALA A 204 -31.59 -3.58 -5.66
N GLY A 205 -32.21 -3.40 -4.49
CA GLY A 205 -32.86 -4.50 -3.77
C GLY A 205 -31.87 -5.59 -3.32
N MET A 206 -30.66 -5.16 -2.94
CA MET A 206 -29.56 -6.06 -2.56
C MET A 206 -29.08 -5.78 -1.14
N ARG A 207 -28.46 -6.78 -0.52
CA ARG A 207 -27.76 -6.65 0.77
C ARG A 207 -26.48 -7.47 0.79
N ILE A 208 -25.59 -7.14 1.70
CA ILE A 208 -24.34 -7.88 1.90
C ILE A 208 -24.35 -8.51 3.28
N GLU A 209 -24.05 -9.80 3.33
CA GLU A 209 -23.84 -10.56 4.57
C GLU A 209 -22.44 -11.23 4.51
N GLY A 210 -21.55 -10.82 5.42
CA GLY A 210 -20.11 -11.20 5.31
C GLY A 210 -19.52 -10.71 4.00
N HIS A 211 -19.15 -11.65 3.11
CA HIS A 211 -18.64 -11.37 1.75
C HIS A 211 -19.58 -11.92 0.66
N GLN A 212 -20.86 -12.00 0.93
CA GLN A 212 -21.86 -12.50 -0.01
C GLN A 212 -22.85 -11.41 -0.37
N LEU A 213 -23.13 -11.25 -1.67
CA LEU A 213 -24.17 -10.36 -2.19
C LEU A 213 -25.49 -11.17 -2.29
N LEU A 214 -26.53 -10.72 -1.62
CA LEU A 214 -27.83 -11.38 -1.54
C LEU A 214 -28.93 -10.39 -1.98
N ARG A 215 -30.05 -10.95 -2.46
CA ARG A 215 -31.28 -10.16 -2.66
C ARG A 215 -31.91 -9.84 -1.30
N SER A 216 -32.45 -8.63 -1.17
CA SER A 216 -33.17 -8.18 0.05
C SER A 216 -34.57 -8.78 0.11
#